data_c745567246bac70f48396f0b7ae54ea0
#
_entry.id   c745567246bac70f48396f0b7ae54ea0
#
_cell.length_a   1.000
_cell.length_b   1.000
_cell.length_c   1.000
_cell.angle_alpha   90.00
_cell.angle_beta   90.00
_cell.angle_gamma   90.00
#
_symmetry.space_group_name_H-M   'P 1'
#
loop_
_entity.id
_entity.type
_entity.pdbx_description
1 polymer ?
#
loop_
_entity_poly.entity_id
_entity_poly.type
_entity_poly.pdbx_seq_one_letter_code
_entity_poly.pdbx_strand_id
1 'polypeptide(L)'
;MKNIIWILLLAGVLTACGSTANKTETENADSTKITAIDTLNTTQAIINIKGMTCTGCEKTVTEALKAVDGVVDAAASFNDGVAKVRYNKKKVELAALAKAIEDKGYQVTGTKE
;
A
#
# COMPACT_ATOMS: atom_id res chain seq x y z
N MET A 1 20.22 -28.64 46.24
CA MET A 1 21.66 -28.55 46.39
C MET A 1 22.28 -28.18 45.08
N LYS A 2 23.10 -27.14 45.09
CA LYS A 2 23.98 -26.71 44.01
C LYS A 2 23.22 -26.19 42.78
N ASN A 3 23.28 -24.96 42.39
CA ASN A 3 24.17 -23.85 42.69
C ASN A 3 23.40 -22.57 42.39
N ILE A 4 23.08 -21.96 43.33
CA ILE A 4 23.12 -20.56 43.66
C ILE A 4 24.60 -20.18 43.55
N ILE A 5 24.94 -19.42 42.62
CA ILE A 5 26.10 -18.55 42.52
C ILE A 5 26.25 -18.29 41.03
N TRP A 6 25.67 -17.26 40.60
CA TRP A 6 26.21 -16.30 39.63
C TRP A 6 25.26 -15.13 39.44
N ILE A 7 24.97 -14.60 40.57
CA ILE A 7 24.56 -13.21 40.68
C ILE A 7 25.84 -12.50 41.06
N LEU A 8 26.30 -11.68 40.24
CA LEU A 8 27.05 -10.47 40.47
C LEU A 8 28.00 -10.21 39.30
N LEU A 9 27.89 -9.02 38.87
CA LEU A 9 28.73 -8.33 37.89
C LEU A 9 28.09 -8.33 36.50
N LEU A 10 27.43 -7.24 36.15
CA LEU A 10 28.00 -5.96 35.80
C LEU A 10 26.84 -5.00 35.59
N ALA A 11 26.63 -4.13 36.37
CA ALA A 11 26.96 -2.72 36.48
C ALA A 11 27.51 -2.10 35.18
N GLY A 12 26.69 -1.22 34.64
CA GLY A 12 27.17 -0.05 33.95
C GLY A 12 27.45 -0.21 32.47
N VAL A 13 26.60 0.32 31.69
CA VAL A 13 26.91 1.52 30.94
C VAL A 13 25.59 2.18 30.51
N LEU A 14 25.22 3.17 31.24
CA LEU A 14 24.41 4.24 30.66
C LEU A 14 25.25 4.91 29.60
N THR A 15 24.88 4.74 28.38
CA THR A 15 25.23 5.74 27.39
C THR A 15 23.93 6.25 26.82
N ALA A 16 23.47 7.26 27.49
CA ALA A 16 22.54 8.19 26.89
C ALA A 16 23.24 8.81 25.69
N CYS A 17 22.70 8.61 24.56
CA CYS A 17 23.00 9.47 23.45
C CYS A 17 21.78 9.60 22.56
N GLY A 18 21.23 10.78 22.62
CA GLY A 18 20.84 11.52 21.47
C GLY A 18 19.48 11.19 20.93
N SER A 19 18.49 11.78 21.56
CA SER A 19 17.29 12.22 20.89
C SER A 19 17.63 12.88 19.58
N THR A 20 17.31 12.23 18.53
CA THR A 20 16.87 12.94 17.34
C THR A 20 15.48 12.45 17.06
N ALA A 21 14.55 13.17 17.60
CA ALA A 21 13.20 13.15 17.15
C ALA A 21 13.24 13.54 15.68
N ASN A 22 13.15 12.58 14.82
CA ASN A 22 12.69 12.81 13.50
C ASN A 22 11.46 11.99 13.29
N LYS A 23 10.37 12.67 13.59
CA LYS A 23 9.14 12.72 12.88
C LYS A 23 8.83 11.47 12.05
N THR A 24 8.03 10.64 12.65
CA THR A 24 6.79 10.13 12.10
C THR A 24 6.67 10.32 10.59
N GLU A 25 7.09 9.38 9.87
CA GLU A 25 6.42 9.00 8.68
C GLU A 25 5.76 7.68 8.97
N THR A 26 4.46 7.76 9.07
CA THR A 26 3.60 6.62 9.03
C THR A 26 3.66 6.08 7.62
N GLU A 27 4.73 5.42 7.31
CA GLU A 27 4.74 4.49 6.23
C GLU A 27 4.05 3.24 6.72
N ASN A 28 2.83 3.14 6.35
CA ASN A 28 2.17 1.87 6.32
C ASN A 28 2.77 1.10 5.15
N ALA A 29 3.99 0.71 5.31
CA ALA A 29 4.65 -0.22 4.45
C ALA A 29 4.21 -1.61 4.85
N ASP A 30 3.03 -2.00 4.43
CA ASP A 30 2.78 -3.41 4.22
C ASP A 30 3.39 -3.80 2.88
N SER A 31 4.69 -3.85 2.89
CA SER A 31 5.47 -4.37 1.79
C SER A 31 5.84 -5.79 2.11
N THR A 32 4.91 -6.67 1.88
CA THR A 32 5.23 -8.08 1.98
C THR A 32 4.81 -8.79 0.72
N LYS A 33 5.82 -9.16 0.03
CA LYS A 33 5.87 -10.06 -1.08
C LYS A 33 6.04 -9.40 -2.44
N ILE A 34 7.22 -8.86 -2.62
CA ILE A 34 7.78 -8.70 -3.95
C ILE A 34 8.09 -10.10 -4.47
N THR A 35 7.09 -10.76 -4.96
CA THR A 35 7.30 -11.89 -5.84
C THR A 35 7.67 -11.27 -7.18
N ALA A 36 8.81 -11.67 -7.72
CA ALA A 36 9.39 -11.26 -9.01
C ALA A 36 8.38 -10.60 -9.94
N ILE A 37 8.27 -9.27 -9.81
CA ILE A 37 7.40 -8.48 -10.65
C ILE A 37 8.11 -8.37 -11.97
N ASP A 38 7.47 -8.82 -13.02
CA ASP A 38 7.86 -8.52 -14.39
C ASP A 38 7.82 -7.01 -14.59
N THR A 39 8.86 -6.35 -14.17
CA THR A 39 9.01 -4.89 -14.20
C THR A 39 8.92 -4.36 -15.63
N LEU A 40 9.21 -5.22 -16.61
CA LEU A 40 9.22 -4.87 -18.02
C LEU A 40 7.83 -4.66 -18.65
N ASN A 41 6.77 -5.16 -18.03
CA ASN A 41 5.41 -5.05 -18.57
C ASN A 41 4.44 -4.33 -17.63
N THR A 42 4.96 -3.72 -16.56
CA THR A 42 4.14 -3.00 -15.58
C THR A 42 3.98 -1.55 -15.99
N THR A 43 2.75 -1.10 -16.08
CA THR A 43 2.38 0.29 -16.36
C THR A 43 1.63 0.87 -15.18
N GLN A 44 1.76 2.18 -15.01
CA GLN A 44 0.98 2.93 -14.05
C GLN A 44 -0.15 3.68 -14.77
N ALA A 45 -1.35 3.59 -14.22
CA ALA A 45 -2.48 4.37 -14.67
C ALA A 45 -3.11 5.16 -13.52
N ILE A 46 -3.76 6.25 -13.88
CA ILE A 46 -4.56 7.07 -12.98
C ILE A 46 -6.02 6.98 -13.43
N ILE A 47 -6.90 6.60 -12.53
CA ILE A 47 -8.33 6.46 -12.78
C ILE A 47 -9.05 7.54 -12.00
N ASN A 48 -9.76 8.43 -12.68
CA ASN A 48 -10.60 9.43 -12.03
C ASN A 48 -11.91 8.79 -11.59
N ILE A 49 -12.24 8.95 -10.32
CA ILE A 49 -13.39 8.29 -9.70
C ILE A 49 -14.27 9.33 -9.04
N LYS A 50 -15.56 9.26 -9.32
CA LYS A 50 -16.59 10.03 -8.66
C LYS A 50 -17.34 9.17 -7.62
N GLY A 51 -17.71 9.79 -6.51
CA GLY A 51 -18.48 9.12 -5.46
C GLY A 51 -17.66 8.62 -4.27
N MET A 52 -16.34 8.78 -4.29
CA MET A 52 -15.52 8.57 -3.10
C MET A 52 -15.66 9.78 -2.18
N THR A 53 -16.12 9.58 -0.95
CA THR A 53 -16.36 10.66 0.02
C THR A 53 -15.73 10.38 1.38
N CYS A 54 -15.08 9.25 1.53
CA CYS A 54 -14.53 8.82 2.83
C CYS A 54 -13.35 7.87 2.66
N THR A 55 -12.58 7.70 3.75
CA THR A 55 -11.45 6.75 3.80
C THR A 55 -11.87 5.29 3.58
N GLY A 56 -13.09 4.94 4.00
CA GLY A 56 -13.66 3.62 3.71
C GLY A 56 -13.86 3.37 2.22
N CYS A 57 -14.19 4.42 1.47
CA CYS A 57 -14.32 4.36 0.03
C CYS A 57 -12.98 4.12 -0.65
N GLU A 58 -11.91 4.78 -0.19
CA GLU A 58 -10.55 4.55 -0.67
C GLU A 58 -10.13 3.08 -0.51
N LYS A 59 -10.41 2.54 0.66
CA LYS A 59 -10.12 1.14 0.97
C LYS A 59 -10.87 0.20 0.03
N THR A 60 -12.17 0.42 -0.15
CA THR A 60 -13.01 -0.39 -1.04
C THR A 60 -12.49 -0.38 -2.47
N VAL A 61 -12.15 0.79 -3.00
CA VAL A 61 -11.60 0.94 -4.37
C VAL A 61 -10.23 0.27 -4.47
N THR A 62 -9.38 0.49 -3.49
CA THR A 62 -8.04 -0.11 -3.45
C THR A 62 -8.12 -1.64 -3.42
N GLU A 63 -8.98 -2.20 -2.60
CA GLU A 63 -9.19 -3.65 -2.51
C GLU A 63 -9.80 -4.22 -3.80
N ALA A 64 -10.75 -3.52 -4.40
CA ALA A 64 -11.34 -3.92 -5.66
C ALA A 64 -10.30 -3.99 -6.79
N LEU A 65 -9.41 -3.01 -6.86
CA LEU A 65 -8.32 -3.01 -7.83
C LEU A 65 -7.30 -4.11 -7.56
N LYS A 66 -6.90 -4.30 -6.30
CA LYS A 66 -5.94 -5.35 -5.91
C LYS A 66 -6.49 -6.77 -6.11
N ALA A 67 -7.79 -6.92 -6.14
CA ALA A 67 -8.43 -8.21 -6.41
C ALA A 67 -8.39 -8.61 -7.89
N VAL A 68 -8.09 -7.67 -8.79
CA VAL A 68 -7.96 -7.97 -10.22
C VAL A 68 -6.63 -8.62 -10.50
N ASP A 69 -6.65 -9.78 -11.14
CA ASP A 69 -5.42 -10.48 -11.53
C ASP A 69 -4.62 -9.63 -12.53
N GLY A 70 -3.34 -9.47 -12.25
CA GLY A 70 -2.45 -8.62 -13.04
C GLY A 70 -2.20 -7.24 -12.44
N VAL A 71 -2.90 -6.86 -11.38
CA VAL A 71 -2.60 -5.66 -10.61
C VAL A 71 -1.45 -5.93 -9.65
N VAL A 72 -0.45 -5.08 -9.70
CA VAL A 72 0.74 -5.14 -8.85
C VAL A 72 0.53 -4.35 -7.57
N ASP A 73 -0.03 -3.15 -7.73
CA ASP A 73 -0.29 -2.25 -6.61
C ASP A 73 -1.41 -1.27 -6.97
N ALA A 74 -2.14 -0.83 -5.97
CA ALA A 74 -3.20 0.16 -6.13
C ALA A 74 -3.33 1.02 -4.88
N ALA A 75 -3.59 2.30 -5.08
CA ALA A 75 -3.90 3.26 -4.03
C ALA A 75 -4.97 4.25 -4.51
N ALA A 76 -5.99 4.46 -3.72
CA ALA A 76 -7.03 5.44 -4.00
C ALA A 76 -6.94 6.63 -3.04
N SER A 77 -7.36 7.81 -3.50
CA SER A 77 -7.46 9.03 -2.71
C SER A 77 -8.82 9.68 -2.94
N PHE A 78 -9.63 9.78 -1.90
CA PHE A 78 -10.93 10.46 -2.01
C PHE A 78 -10.78 11.98 -2.09
N ASN A 79 -9.71 12.52 -1.52
CA ASN A 79 -9.42 13.96 -1.59
C ASN A 79 -9.17 14.42 -3.03
N ASP A 80 -8.46 13.60 -3.79
CA ASP A 80 -8.12 13.87 -5.18
C ASP A 80 -9.15 13.29 -6.17
N GLY A 81 -9.99 12.39 -5.71
CA GLY A 81 -10.95 11.69 -6.55
C GLY A 81 -10.30 10.76 -7.58
N VAL A 82 -9.15 10.20 -7.24
CA VAL A 82 -8.37 9.36 -8.17
C VAL A 82 -7.91 8.06 -7.51
N ALA A 83 -7.70 7.04 -8.32
CA ALA A 83 -6.93 5.87 -7.95
C ALA A 83 -5.71 5.75 -8.85
N LYS A 84 -4.57 5.51 -8.23
CA LYS A 84 -3.33 5.17 -8.92
C LYS A 84 -3.17 3.67 -8.88
N VAL A 85 -2.96 3.05 -10.01
CA VAL A 85 -2.83 1.60 -10.13
C VAL A 85 -1.62 1.25 -10.97
N ARG A 86 -0.86 0.27 -10.51
CA ARG A 86 0.22 -0.35 -11.27
C ARG A 86 -0.24 -1.75 -11.65
N TYR A 87 -0.19 -2.06 -12.92
CA TYR A 87 -0.70 -3.32 -13.43
C TYR A 87 0.11 -3.81 -14.64
N ASN A 88 -0.01 -5.09 -14.93
CA ASN A 88 0.64 -5.70 -16.06
C ASN A 88 -0.30 -5.67 -17.28
N LYS A 89 0.04 -4.88 -18.29
CA LYS A 89 -0.75 -4.74 -19.52
C LYS A 89 -0.99 -6.05 -20.29
N LYS A 90 -0.16 -7.04 -20.07
CA LYS A 90 -0.35 -8.36 -20.71
C LYS A 90 -1.38 -9.22 -20.01
N LYS A 91 -1.70 -8.91 -18.76
CA LYS A 91 -2.64 -9.69 -17.93
C LYS A 91 -4.00 -9.02 -17.80
N VAL A 92 -4.03 -7.71 -17.73
CA VAL A 92 -5.26 -6.95 -17.50
C VAL A 92 -5.27 -5.66 -18.31
N GLU A 93 -6.44 -5.29 -18.78
CA GLU A 93 -6.67 -4.04 -19.49
C GLU A 93 -7.22 -2.96 -18.53
N LEU A 94 -6.96 -1.71 -18.87
CA LEU A 94 -7.42 -0.56 -18.09
C LEU A 94 -8.96 -0.54 -17.96
N ALA A 95 -9.67 -1.00 -18.99
CA ALA A 95 -11.13 -1.12 -18.96
C ALA A 95 -11.64 -2.10 -17.88
N ALA A 96 -10.91 -3.20 -17.66
CA ALA A 96 -11.25 -4.15 -16.60
C ALA A 96 -11.07 -3.56 -15.20
N LEU A 97 -10.07 -2.71 -15.03
CA LEU A 97 -9.84 -1.97 -13.78
C LEU A 97 -10.96 -0.96 -13.52
N ALA A 98 -11.36 -0.21 -14.54
CA ALA A 98 -12.50 0.70 -14.46
C ALA A 98 -13.77 -0.03 -14.06
N LYS A 99 -14.04 -1.16 -14.68
CA LYS A 99 -15.21 -1.99 -14.37
C LYS A 99 -15.18 -2.52 -12.93
N ALA A 100 -14.04 -2.93 -12.42
CA ALA A 100 -13.91 -3.38 -11.04
C ALA A 100 -14.29 -2.29 -10.01
N ILE A 101 -14.04 -1.03 -10.35
CA ILE A 101 -14.45 0.13 -9.55
C ILE A 101 -15.94 0.38 -9.67
N GLU A 102 -16.47 0.32 -10.88
CA GLU A 102 -17.92 0.52 -11.15
C GLU A 102 -18.78 -0.56 -10.49
N ASP A 103 -18.31 -1.80 -10.45
CA ASP A 103 -18.98 -2.91 -9.77
C ASP A 103 -19.12 -2.68 -8.24
N LYS A 104 -18.32 -1.78 -7.67
CA LYS A 104 -18.44 -1.32 -6.28
C LYS A 104 -19.34 -0.11 -6.09
N GLY A 105 -19.98 0.37 -7.16
CA GLY A 105 -20.93 1.48 -7.12
C GLY A 105 -20.31 2.86 -7.30
N TYR A 106 -19.04 2.94 -7.70
CA TYR A 106 -18.36 4.19 -8.01
C TYR A 106 -18.43 4.49 -9.52
N GLN A 107 -18.33 5.77 -9.87
CA GLN A 107 -18.26 6.18 -11.28
C GLN A 107 -16.84 6.45 -11.71
N VAL A 108 -16.41 5.82 -12.78
CA VAL A 108 -15.17 6.17 -13.46
C VAL A 108 -15.45 7.26 -14.48
N THR A 109 -14.81 8.41 -14.32
CA THR A 109 -15.00 9.58 -15.19
C THR A 109 -13.90 9.76 -16.22
N GLY A 110 -12.81 9.08 -16.04
CA GLY A 110 -11.67 9.11 -16.97
C GLY A 110 -10.51 8.25 -16.50
N THR A 111 -9.71 7.86 -17.45
CA THR A 111 -8.51 7.07 -17.22
C THR A 111 -7.34 7.70 -17.95
N LYS A 112 -6.15 7.66 -17.35
CA LYS A 112 -4.92 8.18 -17.93
C LYS A 112 -3.77 7.23 -17.62
N GLU A 113 -3.03 6.89 -18.64
CA GLU A 113 -1.75 6.17 -18.55
C GLU A 113 -0.56 7.11 -18.66
#